data_fef96f3ba0e9ec7891f35c1976f23a18
#
_entry.id   fef96f3ba0e9ec7891f35c1976f23a18
#
_cell.length_a   1.000
_cell.length_b   1.000
_cell.length_c   1.000
_cell.angle_alpha   90.00
_cell.angle_beta   90.00
_cell.angle_gamma   90.00
#
_symmetry.space_group_name_H-M   'P 1'
#
loop_
_entity.id
_entity.type
_entity.pdbx_description
1 polymer ?
#
loop_
_entity_poly.entity_id
_entity_poly.type
_entity_poly.pdbx_seq_one_letter_code
_entity_poly.pdbx_strand_id
1 'polypeptide(L)'
;MNIHEFGKENKKIILLIHPSVVKWDYFEVVIPLLQENYHLLVPALPGYDFENDSDFSSVEQIALELNGWIKANGYTEIYAVYGCSMGGSIALMVTLGQMIKIKHCIMDGRITPYQLPWIVTRFIALKDYLMMMIGRTGGVALLEKAFATDDYSKEDLQYVADVLRHCSRKTIWRTFDSCNNYKVPESVPKLSTQIHYWYAEGEEKERKLDINYMKRKFPQTKFEVLPKLGHAGLVLLKPELFAEMIDKLG
;
A
#
# COMPACT_ATOMS: atom_id res chain seq x y z
N MET A 1 -15.98 5.91 -0.97
CA MET A 1 -14.57 6.13 -0.58
C MET A 1 -14.33 7.62 -0.55
N ASN A 2 -13.83 8.15 0.55
CA ASN A 2 -13.41 9.55 0.67
C ASN A 2 -11.97 9.67 0.13
N ILE A 3 -11.66 10.75 -0.59
CA ILE A 3 -10.30 11.04 -1.09
C ILE A 3 -9.92 12.42 -0.57
N HIS A 4 -8.89 12.47 0.25
CA HIS A 4 -8.30 13.73 0.71
C HIS A 4 -7.40 14.27 -0.38
N GLU A 5 -7.51 15.57 -0.65
CA GLU A 5 -6.75 16.22 -1.73
C GLU A 5 -5.94 17.39 -1.18
N PHE A 6 -4.64 17.45 -1.53
CA PHE A 6 -3.72 18.51 -1.12
C PHE A 6 -2.96 19.04 -2.34
N GLY A 7 -2.59 20.33 -2.36
CA GLY A 7 -1.83 20.93 -3.46
C GLY A 7 -2.58 20.90 -4.80
N LYS A 8 -3.90 21.13 -4.80
CA LYS A 8 -4.79 21.04 -5.98
C LYS A 8 -4.40 21.93 -7.16
N GLU A 9 -3.62 22.98 -6.92
CA GLU A 9 -3.08 23.89 -7.92
C GLU A 9 -2.00 23.27 -8.80
N ASN A 10 -1.42 22.15 -8.36
CA ASN A 10 -0.34 21.49 -9.06
C ASN A 10 -0.85 20.57 -10.18
N LYS A 11 -0.09 20.48 -11.28
CA LYS A 11 -0.44 19.68 -12.46
C LYS A 11 -0.05 18.21 -12.34
N LYS A 12 1.02 17.93 -11.59
CA LYS A 12 1.50 16.55 -11.41
C LYS A 12 0.73 15.90 -10.26
N ILE A 13 -0.05 14.90 -10.57
CA ILE A 13 -0.91 14.20 -9.60
C ILE A 13 -0.21 12.97 -9.06
N ILE A 14 -0.20 12.80 -7.74
CA ILE A 14 0.28 11.59 -7.06
C ILE A 14 -0.87 10.97 -6.27
N LEU A 15 -1.13 9.69 -6.50
CA LEU A 15 -2.03 8.87 -5.70
C LEU A 15 -1.22 8.12 -4.64
N LEU A 16 -1.51 8.37 -3.34
CA LEU A 16 -0.82 7.77 -2.19
C LEU A 16 -1.75 6.77 -1.49
N ILE A 17 -1.41 5.47 -1.53
CA ILE A 17 -2.25 4.39 -1.00
C ILE A 17 -1.59 3.76 0.22
N HIS A 18 -2.24 3.90 1.39
CA HIS A 18 -1.69 3.47 2.67
C HIS A 18 -1.63 1.94 2.84
N PRO A 19 -0.74 1.42 3.72
CA PRO A 19 -0.71 0.00 4.07
C PRO A 19 -1.92 -0.42 4.92
N SER A 20 -2.04 -1.71 5.21
CA SER A 20 -3.03 -2.21 6.16
C SER A 20 -2.72 -1.73 7.59
N VAL A 21 -3.72 -1.77 8.45
CA VAL A 21 -3.68 -1.45 9.90
C VAL A 21 -3.29 -0.01 10.25
N VAL A 22 -3.31 0.88 9.26
CA VAL A 22 -3.21 2.33 9.41
C VAL A 22 -4.29 3.00 8.55
N LYS A 23 -4.46 4.31 8.68
CA LYS A 23 -5.40 5.12 7.88
C LYS A 23 -4.65 5.97 6.84
N TRP A 24 -5.38 6.84 6.14
CA TRP A 24 -4.82 7.79 5.19
C TRP A 24 -3.79 8.75 5.83
N ASP A 25 -3.93 9.05 7.13
CA ASP A 25 -3.01 9.89 7.91
C ASP A 25 -1.59 9.32 8.08
N TYR A 26 -1.36 8.07 7.68
CA TYR A 26 -0.02 7.53 7.49
C TYR A 26 0.90 8.44 6.63
N PHE A 27 0.30 9.24 5.76
CA PHE A 27 1.01 10.16 4.89
C PHE A 27 1.13 11.59 5.43
N GLU A 28 0.60 11.90 6.63
CA GLU A 28 0.63 13.27 7.18
C GLU A 28 2.02 13.88 7.22
N VAL A 29 3.05 13.08 7.49
CA VAL A 29 4.44 13.54 7.59
C VAL A 29 5.05 13.90 6.22
N VAL A 30 4.57 13.35 5.11
CA VAL A 30 5.09 13.60 3.76
C VAL A 30 4.20 14.55 2.94
N ILE A 31 2.94 14.75 3.32
CA ILE A 31 2.03 15.67 2.65
C ILE A 31 2.63 17.10 2.57
N PRO A 32 3.14 17.71 3.66
CA PRO A 32 3.73 19.04 3.60
C PRO A 32 4.93 19.15 2.67
N LEU A 33 5.71 18.07 2.52
CA LEU A 33 6.90 18.02 1.68
C LEU A 33 6.56 17.92 0.18
N LEU A 34 5.43 17.30 -0.14
CA LEU A 34 5.04 17.03 -1.52
C LEU A 34 4.01 18.01 -2.08
N GLN A 35 3.10 18.53 -1.27
CA GLN A 35 1.97 19.35 -1.73
C GLN A 35 2.36 20.67 -2.40
N GLU A 36 3.60 21.15 -2.20
CA GLU A 36 4.10 22.35 -2.87
C GLU A 36 4.31 22.13 -4.38
N ASN A 37 4.65 20.88 -4.77
CA ASN A 37 5.00 20.54 -6.15
C ASN A 37 4.03 19.56 -6.81
N TYR A 38 3.18 18.91 -6.02
CA TYR A 38 2.28 17.83 -6.46
C TYR A 38 0.86 18.01 -5.95
N HIS A 39 -0.10 17.66 -6.78
CA HIS A 39 -1.48 17.43 -6.35
C HIS A 39 -1.58 16.01 -5.79
N LEU A 40 -1.85 15.89 -4.51
CA LEU A 40 -1.90 14.62 -3.80
C LEU A 40 -3.34 14.12 -3.68
N LEU A 41 -3.58 12.89 -4.08
CA LEU A 41 -4.82 12.16 -3.86
C LEU A 41 -4.54 11.08 -2.81
N VAL A 42 -5.15 11.18 -1.64
CA VAL A 42 -4.92 10.28 -0.50
C VAL A 42 -6.23 9.62 -0.10
N PRO A 43 -6.52 8.40 -0.58
CA PRO A 43 -7.77 7.73 -0.27
C PRO A 43 -7.82 7.24 1.18
N ALA A 44 -8.94 7.52 1.85
CA ALA A 44 -9.36 6.80 3.05
C ALA A 44 -10.01 5.48 2.61
N LEU A 45 -9.26 4.38 2.70
CA LEU A 45 -9.71 3.09 2.17
C LEU A 45 -10.89 2.52 2.98
N PRO A 46 -11.89 1.91 2.32
CA PRO A 46 -12.99 1.24 3.00
C PRO A 46 -12.51 0.25 4.06
N GLY A 47 -13.12 0.29 5.24
CA GLY A 47 -12.74 -0.52 6.40
C GLY A 47 -11.63 0.08 7.26
N TYR A 48 -10.93 1.10 6.76
CA TYR A 48 -9.89 1.87 7.45
C TYR A 48 -10.26 3.36 7.59
N ASP A 49 -11.39 3.76 7.01
CA ASP A 49 -11.94 5.11 7.14
C ASP A 49 -12.86 5.17 8.35
N PHE A 50 -12.50 5.99 9.35
CA PHE A 50 -13.27 6.12 10.59
C PHE A 50 -14.52 6.99 10.42
N GLU A 51 -14.63 7.70 9.32
CA GLU A 51 -15.78 8.54 9.03
C GLU A 51 -16.90 7.79 8.29
N ASN A 52 -16.58 6.61 7.71
CA ASN A 52 -17.52 5.80 6.94
C ASN A 52 -17.55 4.35 7.45
N ASP A 53 -18.72 3.90 7.85
CA ASP A 53 -18.95 2.50 8.24
C ASP A 53 -19.02 1.61 6.99
N SER A 54 -17.85 1.18 6.54
CA SER A 54 -17.68 0.34 5.36
C SER A 54 -16.63 -0.73 5.62
N ASP A 55 -16.74 -1.87 4.93
CA ASP A 55 -15.74 -2.93 4.99
C ASP A 55 -14.78 -2.87 3.80
N PHE A 56 -13.54 -3.27 4.01
CA PHE A 56 -12.62 -3.59 2.93
C PHE A 56 -13.21 -4.71 2.06
N SER A 57 -13.16 -4.55 0.75
CA SER A 57 -13.71 -5.52 -0.21
C SER A 57 -12.63 -6.49 -0.71
N SER A 58 -11.83 -6.05 -1.65
CA SER A 58 -10.64 -6.74 -2.17
C SER A 58 -9.70 -5.73 -2.84
N VAL A 59 -8.46 -6.15 -3.07
CA VAL A 59 -7.45 -5.35 -3.80
C VAL A 59 -7.98 -4.93 -5.18
N GLU A 60 -8.62 -5.86 -5.90
CA GLU A 60 -9.16 -5.61 -7.23
C GLU A 60 -10.34 -4.63 -7.21
N GLN A 61 -11.26 -4.82 -6.27
CA GLN A 61 -12.45 -3.96 -6.17
C GLN A 61 -12.07 -2.54 -5.76
N ILE A 62 -11.16 -2.38 -4.78
CA ILE A 62 -10.64 -1.05 -4.39
C ILE A 62 -9.93 -0.38 -5.56
N ALA A 63 -9.11 -1.11 -6.32
CA ALA A 63 -8.45 -0.56 -7.50
C ALA A 63 -9.45 -0.10 -8.58
N LEU A 64 -10.54 -0.85 -8.79
CA LEU A 64 -11.61 -0.47 -9.71
C LEU A 64 -12.32 0.80 -9.25
N GLU A 65 -12.64 0.91 -7.97
CA GLU A 65 -13.29 2.09 -7.37
C GLU A 65 -12.40 3.33 -7.49
N LEU A 66 -11.09 3.21 -7.20
CA LEU A 66 -10.12 4.31 -7.37
C LEU A 66 -10.03 4.77 -8.82
N ASN A 67 -9.88 3.84 -9.76
CA ASN A 67 -9.88 4.16 -11.19
C ASN A 67 -11.17 4.86 -11.63
N GLY A 68 -12.32 4.39 -11.15
CA GLY A 68 -13.63 4.99 -11.40
C GLY A 68 -13.73 6.41 -10.86
N TRP A 69 -13.28 6.62 -9.62
CA TRP A 69 -13.29 7.94 -8.99
C TRP A 69 -12.37 8.94 -9.73
N ILE A 70 -11.14 8.53 -10.03
CA ILE A 70 -10.16 9.37 -10.75
C ILE A 70 -10.74 9.82 -12.10
N LYS A 71 -11.31 8.86 -12.86
CA LYS A 71 -11.93 9.16 -14.15
C LYS A 71 -13.17 10.06 -14.03
N ALA A 72 -14.02 9.81 -13.04
CA ALA A 72 -15.23 10.61 -12.80
C ALA A 72 -14.92 12.06 -12.41
N ASN A 73 -13.76 12.32 -11.79
CA ASN A 73 -13.27 13.67 -11.47
C ASN A 73 -12.44 14.31 -12.60
N GLY A 74 -12.43 13.70 -13.80
CA GLY A 74 -11.83 14.27 -15.00
C GLY A 74 -10.30 14.10 -15.09
N TYR A 75 -9.67 13.36 -14.20
CA TYR A 75 -8.24 13.10 -14.25
C TYR A 75 -7.94 12.03 -15.31
N THR A 76 -7.15 12.38 -16.31
CA THR A 76 -6.78 11.50 -17.43
C THR A 76 -5.36 10.94 -17.30
N GLU A 77 -4.52 11.60 -16.52
CA GLU A 77 -3.12 11.23 -16.30
C GLU A 77 -2.75 11.39 -14.82
N ILE A 78 -2.06 10.40 -14.27
CA ILE A 78 -1.47 10.39 -12.94
C ILE A 78 0.06 10.31 -13.11
N TYR A 79 0.79 11.24 -12.49
CA TYR A 79 2.25 11.24 -12.51
C TYR A 79 2.82 10.02 -11.81
N ALA A 80 2.37 9.74 -10.59
CA ALA A 80 2.79 8.56 -9.84
C ALA A 80 1.65 7.97 -9.01
N VAL A 81 1.60 6.65 -8.94
CA VAL A 81 0.83 5.92 -7.95
C VAL A 81 1.82 5.25 -7.01
N TYR A 82 1.80 5.63 -5.74
CA TYR A 82 2.58 5.00 -4.68
C TYR A 82 1.66 4.20 -3.78
N GLY A 83 2.09 3.01 -3.42
CA GLY A 83 1.42 2.20 -2.42
C GLY A 83 2.41 1.39 -1.58
N CYS A 84 2.18 1.40 -0.27
CA CYS A 84 2.96 0.61 0.68
C CYS A 84 2.21 -0.67 1.03
N SER A 85 2.89 -1.81 1.08
CA SER A 85 2.33 -3.09 1.51
C SER A 85 1.01 -3.44 0.76
N MET A 86 -0.14 -3.52 1.45
CA MET A 86 -1.47 -3.62 0.84
C MET A 86 -1.69 -2.56 -0.26
N GLY A 87 -1.33 -1.31 0.04
CA GLY A 87 -1.43 -0.21 -0.92
C GLY A 87 -0.63 -0.45 -2.19
N GLY A 88 0.51 -1.12 -2.11
CA GLY A 88 1.33 -1.50 -3.27
C GLY A 88 0.64 -2.54 -4.17
N SER A 89 -0.13 -3.45 -3.59
CA SER A 89 -0.96 -4.38 -4.36
C SER A 89 -2.08 -3.65 -5.09
N ILE A 90 -2.73 -2.70 -4.42
CA ILE A 90 -3.78 -1.85 -5.01
C ILE A 90 -3.17 -0.97 -6.12
N ALA A 91 -2.00 -0.34 -5.89
CA ALA A 91 -1.30 0.49 -6.88
C ALA A 91 -1.01 -0.26 -8.18
N LEU A 92 -0.55 -1.52 -8.08
CA LEU A 92 -0.38 -2.37 -9.26
C LEU A 92 -1.71 -2.60 -9.98
N MET A 93 -2.78 -2.96 -9.25
CA MET A 93 -4.08 -3.25 -9.87
C MET A 93 -4.72 -2.00 -10.47
N VAL A 94 -4.55 -0.81 -9.86
CA VAL A 94 -4.93 0.49 -10.46
C VAL A 94 -4.22 0.67 -11.80
N THR A 95 -2.92 0.40 -11.84
CA THR A 95 -2.08 0.53 -13.04
C THR A 95 -2.49 -0.48 -14.13
N LEU A 96 -2.74 -1.72 -13.76
CA LEU A 96 -3.15 -2.78 -14.70
C LEU A 96 -4.56 -2.57 -15.28
N GLY A 97 -5.39 -1.81 -14.60
CA GLY A 97 -6.72 -1.42 -15.09
C GLY A 97 -6.70 -0.56 -16.36
N GLN A 98 -5.60 0.12 -16.66
CA GLN A 98 -5.38 0.98 -17.83
C GLN A 98 -6.52 1.98 -18.13
N MET A 99 -7.28 2.35 -17.11
CA MET A 99 -8.39 3.31 -17.25
C MET A 99 -7.92 4.76 -17.36
N ILE A 100 -6.71 5.02 -16.86
CA ILE A 100 -6.01 6.30 -16.84
C ILE A 100 -4.55 6.08 -17.19
N LYS A 101 -3.90 7.10 -17.72
CA LYS A 101 -2.46 7.05 -18.00
C LYS A 101 -1.68 7.27 -16.71
N ILE A 102 -0.83 6.31 -16.35
CA ILE A 102 0.03 6.39 -15.17
C ILE A 102 1.48 6.35 -15.64
N LYS A 103 2.28 7.35 -15.22
CA LYS A 103 3.70 7.41 -15.62
C LYS A 103 4.57 6.51 -14.75
N HIS A 104 4.37 6.53 -13.43
CA HIS A 104 5.13 5.73 -12.47
C HIS A 104 4.19 4.95 -11.55
N CYS A 105 4.47 3.65 -11.36
CA CYS A 105 3.81 2.82 -10.36
C CYS A 105 4.86 2.35 -9.35
N ILE A 106 4.76 2.79 -8.11
CA ILE A 106 5.71 2.49 -7.05
C ILE A 106 5.03 1.58 -6.02
N MET A 107 5.64 0.42 -5.81
CA MET A 107 5.19 -0.57 -4.85
C MET A 107 6.26 -0.75 -3.79
N ASP A 108 5.96 -0.36 -2.55
CA ASP A 108 6.88 -0.43 -1.43
C ASP A 108 6.51 -1.59 -0.51
N GLY A 109 7.44 -2.53 -0.31
CA GLY A 109 7.29 -3.69 0.56
C GLY A 109 6.08 -4.59 0.27
N ARG A 110 5.59 -4.57 -0.94
CA ARG A 110 4.34 -5.21 -1.32
C ARG A 110 4.47 -6.72 -1.46
N ILE A 111 3.38 -7.43 -1.15
CA ILE A 111 3.20 -8.87 -1.41
C ILE A 111 2.67 -9.06 -2.83
N THR A 112 3.34 -9.91 -3.63
CA THR A 112 2.83 -10.37 -4.92
C THR A 112 1.81 -11.50 -4.73
N PRO A 113 0.92 -11.75 -5.70
CA PRO A 113 0.05 -12.92 -5.61
C PRO A 113 0.92 -14.16 -5.48
N TYR A 114 0.77 -14.90 -4.40
CA TYR A 114 1.55 -16.10 -4.19
C TYR A 114 1.24 -17.14 -5.26
N GLN A 115 2.30 -17.68 -5.84
CA GLN A 115 2.23 -18.84 -6.74
C GLN A 115 2.28 -20.15 -5.96
N LEU A 116 1.84 -20.11 -4.73
CA LEU A 116 1.72 -21.27 -3.85
C LEU A 116 0.35 -21.94 -4.05
N PRO A 117 0.23 -23.22 -3.75
CA PRO A 117 -1.07 -23.90 -3.76
C PRO A 117 -2.07 -23.15 -2.88
N TRP A 118 -3.32 -23.08 -3.34
CA TRP A 118 -4.40 -22.34 -2.67
C TRP A 118 -4.51 -22.63 -1.17
N ILE A 119 -4.35 -23.88 -0.77
CA ILE A 119 -4.42 -24.29 0.65
C ILE A 119 -3.32 -23.61 1.49
N VAL A 120 -2.12 -23.45 0.92
CA VAL A 120 -0.98 -22.81 1.62
C VAL A 120 -1.26 -21.32 1.80
N THR A 121 -1.75 -20.64 0.78
CA THR A 121 -2.10 -19.21 0.87
C THR A 121 -3.22 -18.95 1.88
N ARG A 122 -4.16 -19.89 2.05
CA ARG A 122 -5.22 -19.83 3.07
C ARG A 122 -4.65 -19.96 4.49
N PHE A 123 -3.69 -20.84 4.70
CA PHE A 123 -3.01 -20.93 5.99
C PHE A 123 -2.24 -19.67 6.34
N ILE A 124 -1.57 -19.05 5.36
CA ILE A 124 -0.88 -17.77 5.56
C ILE A 124 -1.89 -16.69 5.95
N ALA A 125 -2.96 -16.53 5.17
CA ALA A 125 -4.01 -15.55 5.45
C ALA A 125 -4.67 -15.77 6.83
N LEU A 126 -4.90 -17.02 7.23
CA LEU A 126 -5.45 -17.36 8.54
C LEU A 126 -4.47 -17.00 9.67
N LYS A 127 -3.17 -17.30 9.51
CA LYS A 127 -2.13 -16.92 10.47
C LYS A 127 -2.10 -15.41 10.67
N ASP A 128 -2.07 -14.65 9.58
CA ASP A 128 -2.01 -13.19 9.62
C ASP A 128 -3.29 -12.59 10.24
N TYR A 129 -4.46 -13.14 9.88
CA TYR A 129 -5.74 -12.77 10.50
C TYR A 129 -5.73 -13.00 12.01
N LEU A 130 -5.26 -14.17 12.47
CA LEU A 130 -5.22 -14.49 13.90
C LEU A 130 -4.25 -13.57 14.65
N MET A 131 -3.10 -13.24 14.06
CA MET A 131 -2.16 -12.26 14.62
C MET A 131 -2.83 -10.90 14.82
N MET A 132 -3.53 -10.40 13.81
CA MET A 132 -4.24 -9.12 13.89
C MET A 132 -5.40 -9.16 14.90
N MET A 133 -6.12 -10.29 14.99
CA MET A 133 -7.16 -10.47 16.00
C MET A 133 -6.60 -10.48 17.42
N ILE A 134 -5.41 -11.03 17.64
CA ILE A 134 -4.69 -10.96 18.91
C ILE A 134 -4.33 -9.50 19.23
N GLY A 135 -3.75 -8.77 18.28
CA GLY A 135 -3.45 -7.34 18.43
C GLY A 135 -4.69 -6.50 18.74
N ARG A 136 -5.81 -6.79 18.06
CA ARG A 136 -7.10 -6.14 18.30
C ARG A 136 -7.61 -6.29 19.75
N THR A 137 -7.45 -7.47 20.34
CA THR A 137 -7.98 -7.79 21.66
C THR A 137 -6.99 -7.52 22.81
N GLY A 138 -5.71 -7.73 22.55
CA GLY A 138 -4.65 -7.64 23.56
C GLY A 138 -3.96 -6.28 23.64
N GLY A 139 -4.27 -5.37 22.71
CA GLY A 139 -3.75 -4.01 22.72
C GLY A 139 -2.22 -3.91 22.56
N VAL A 140 -1.66 -2.79 23.00
CA VAL A 140 -0.25 -2.40 22.84
C VAL A 140 0.72 -3.49 23.34
N ALA A 141 0.49 -4.07 24.51
CA ALA A 141 1.40 -5.05 25.12
C ALA A 141 1.63 -6.32 24.26
N LEU A 142 0.63 -6.72 23.45
CA LEU A 142 0.79 -7.83 22.52
C LEU A 142 1.40 -7.37 21.19
N LEU A 143 1.11 -6.15 20.76
CA LEU A 143 1.73 -5.55 19.58
C LEU A 143 3.23 -5.32 19.80
N GLU A 144 3.66 -4.84 20.97
CA GLU A 144 5.08 -4.73 21.34
C GLU A 144 5.85 -6.05 21.18
N LYS A 145 5.20 -7.18 21.50
CA LYS A 145 5.80 -8.51 21.32
C LYS A 145 5.81 -8.99 19.86
N ALA A 146 4.81 -8.58 19.08
CA ALA A 146 4.65 -8.99 17.68
C ALA A 146 5.50 -8.15 16.73
N PHE A 147 5.62 -6.85 17.01
CA PHE A 147 6.44 -5.88 16.29
C PHE A 147 7.72 -5.57 17.08
N ALA A 148 8.46 -6.60 17.48
CA ALA A 148 9.69 -6.49 18.28
C ALA A 148 10.81 -5.72 17.55
N THR A 149 10.54 -4.46 17.22
CA THR A 149 11.48 -3.53 16.59
C THR A 149 11.52 -2.27 17.45
N ASP A 150 12.72 -1.77 17.72
CA ASP A 150 12.96 -0.49 18.39
C ASP A 150 12.50 0.72 17.52
N ASP A 151 11.90 0.44 16.33
CA ASP A 151 11.54 1.44 15.33
C ASP A 151 10.18 2.12 15.60
N TYR A 152 9.32 1.53 16.44
CA TYR A 152 7.98 2.05 16.71
C TYR A 152 7.80 2.46 18.16
N SER A 153 7.30 3.68 18.39
CA SER A 153 6.97 4.18 19.71
C SER A 153 5.72 3.47 20.28
N LYS A 154 5.48 3.65 21.59
CA LYS A 154 4.23 3.16 22.20
C LYS A 154 2.99 3.84 21.62
N GLU A 155 3.13 5.10 21.24
CA GLU A 155 2.10 5.89 20.59
C GLU A 155 1.74 5.32 19.22
N ASP A 156 2.74 4.90 18.42
CA ASP A 156 2.52 4.25 17.13
C ASP A 156 1.78 2.91 17.30
N LEU A 157 2.19 2.11 18.29
CA LEU A 157 1.53 0.84 18.58
C LEU A 157 0.11 1.04 19.13
N GLN A 158 -0.13 2.11 19.89
CA GLN A 158 -1.48 2.47 20.35
C GLN A 158 -2.37 2.86 19.16
N TYR A 159 -1.85 3.66 18.24
CA TYR A 159 -2.54 4.02 17.00
C TYR A 159 -2.93 2.77 16.18
N VAL A 160 -1.99 1.83 15.97
CA VAL A 160 -2.29 0.56 15.29
C VAL A 160 -3.35 -0.24 16.03
N ALA A 161 -3.30 -0.29 17.38
CA ALA A 161 -4.31 -0.99 18.19
C ALA A 161 -5.70 -0.35 18.01
N ASP A 162 -5.78 0.96 17.94
CA ASP A 162 -7.04 1.68 17.77
C ASP A 162 -7.62 1.46 16.38
N VAL A 163 -6.79 1.48 15.34
CA VAL A 163 -7.21 1.13 13.98
C VAL A 163 -7.74 -0.32 13.94
N LEU A 164 -7.03 -1.27 14.52
CA LEU A 164 -7.47 -2.67 14.57
C LEU A 164 -8.79 -2.86 15.32
N ARG A 165 -9.03 -2.09 16.40
CA ARG A 165 -10.31 -2.13 17.14
C ARG A 165 -11.46 -1.59 16.30
N HIS A 166 -11.20 -0.56 15.50
CA HIS A 166 -12.21 0.01 14.59
C HIS A 166 -12.53 -0.96 13.44
N CYS A 167 -11.53 -1.57 12.82
CA CYS A 167 -11.73 -2.50 11.72
C CYS A 167 -12.66 -3.64 12.10
N SER A 168 -13.64 -3.94 11.25
CA SER A 168 -14.45 -5.13 11.42
C SER A 168 -13.62 -6.41 11.25
N ARG A 169 -14.06 -7.52 11.85
CA ARG A 169 -13.43 -8.84 11.63
C ARG A 169 -13.40 -9.22 10.14
N LYS A 170 -14.40 -8.78 9.41
CA LYS A 170 -14.56 -9.02 7.97
C LYS A 170 -13.53 -8.21 7.17
N THR A 171 -13.29 -6.94 7.53
CA THR A 171 -12.22 -6.12 6.97
C THR A 171 -10.87 -6.78 7.19
N ILE A 172 -10.53 -7.15 8.43
CA ILE A 172 -9.25 -7.81 8.73
C ILE A 172 -9.06 -9.08 7.91
N TRP A 173 -10.07 -9.97 7.86
CA TRP A 173 -10.00 -11.18 7.07
C TRP A 173 -9.80 -10.89 5.58
N ARG A 174 -10.64 -10.03 4.99
CA ARG A 174 -10.61 -9.72 3.57
C ARG A 174 -9.30 -9.05 3.14
N THR A 175 -8.72 -8.21 3.99
CA THR A 175 -7.42 -7.58 3.73
C THR A 175 -6.35 -8.64 3.52
N PHE A 176 -6.14 -9.52 4.49
CA PHE A 176 -5.07 -10.53 4.40
C PHE A 176 -5.36 -11.60 3.36
N ASP A 177 -6.62 -12.03 3.24
CA ASP A 177 -7.00 -12.97 2.19
C ASP A 177 -6.78 -12.38 0.80
N SER A 178 -7.24 -11.16 0.54
CA SER A 178 -7.09 -10.52 -0.76
C SER A 178 -5.64 -10.21 -1.09
N CYS A 179 -4.86 -9.64 -0.14
CA CYS A 179 -3.45 -9.34 -0.38
C CYS A 179 -2.62 -10.57 -0.76
N ASN A 180 -2.96 -11.74 -0.23
CA ASN A 180 -2.27 -12.98 -0.55
C ASN A 180 -2.80 -13.67 -1.82
N ASN A 181 -4.01 -13.34 -2.27
CA ASN A 181 -4.72 -14.11 -3.30
C ASN A 181 -5.28 -13.28 -4.47
N TYR A 182 -5.03 -11.95 -4.53
CA TYR A 182 -5.49 -11.15 -5.66
C TYR A 182 -4.91 -11.66 -6.99
N LYS A 183 -5.61 -11.40 -8.09
CA LYS A 183 -5.27 -11.95 -9.40
C LYS A 183 -4.70 -10.88 -10.32
N VAL A 184 -3.46 -11.07 -10.72
CA VAL A 184 -2.87 -10.32 -11.85
C VAL A 184 -3.28 -11.04 -13.14
N PRO A 185 -3.76 -10.31 -14.18
CA PRO A 185 -4.12 -10.91 -15.46
C PRO A 185 -2.99 -11.78 -16.02
N GLU A 186 -3.34 -12.93 -16.63
CA GLU A 186 -2.35 -13.82 -17.26
C GLU A 186 -1.59 -13.11 -18.37
N SER A 187 -2.33 -12.43 -19.25
CA SER A 187 -1.78 -11.54 -20.25
C SER A 187 -1.76 -10.12 -19.73
N VAL A 188 -0.57 -9.62 -19.43
CA VAL A 188 -0.37 -8.21 -19.08
C VAL A 188 -0.19 -7.42 -20.36
N PRO A 189 -1.03 -6.42 -20.62
CA PRO A 189 -0.84 -5.56 -21.78
C PRO A 189 0.48 -4.81 -21.68
N LYS A 190 1.02 -4.38 -22.81
CA LYS A 190 2.24 -3.56 -22.83
C LYS A 190 1.98 -2.25 -22.09
N LEU A 191 2.61 -2.09 -20.95
CA LEU A 191 2.49 -0.89 -20.12
C LEU A 191 3.50 0.17 -20.59
N SER A 192 3.04 1.41 -20.74
CA SER A 192 3.92 2.58 -20.83
C SER A 192 4.40 3.07 -19.47
N THR A 193 3.80 2.55 -18.41
CA THR A 193 4.12 2.86 -17.01
C THR A 193 5.47 2.31 -16.62
N GLN A 194 6.33 3.13 -16.03
CA GLN A 194 7.53 2.65 -15.36
C GLN A 194 7.16 2.07 -14.00
N ILE A 195 7.42 0.78 -13.81
CA ILE A 195 7.17 0.10 -12.54
C ILE A 195 8.42 0.17 -11.68
N HIS A 196 8.23 0.50 -10.39
CA HIS A 196 9.24 0.53 -9.34
C HIS A 196 8.83 -0.43 -8.23
N TYR A 197 9.77 -1.22 -7.74
CA TYR A 197 9.59 -2.09 -6.60
C TYR A 197 10.63 -1.73 -5.54
N TRP A 198 10.18 -1.03 -4.50
CA TRP A 198 10.99 -0.64 -3.37
C TRP A 198 10.80 -1.64 -2.24
N TYR A 199 11.83 -1.92 -1.49
CA TYR A 199 11.74 -2.80 -0.32
C TYR A 199 12.85 -2.51 0.68
N ALA A 200 12.55 -2.70 1.97
CA ALA A 200 13.49 -2.52 3.03
C ALA A 200 14.58 -3.62 3.00
N GLU A 201 15.84 -3.26 3.27
CA GLU A 201 16.97 -4.20 3.32
C GLU A 201 16.68 -5.37 4.27
N GLY A 202 16.05 -5.10 5.43
CA GLY A 202 15.66 -6.12 6.39
C GLY A 202 14.65 -7.16 5.87
N GLU A 203 13.90 -6.81 4.81
CA GLU A 203 12.88 -7.68 4.21
C GLU A 203 13.40 -8.51 3.01
N GLU A 204 14.63 -8.34 2.57
CA GLU A 204 15.12 -8.92 1.30
C GLU A 204 14.86 -10.43 1.19
N LYS A 205 15.08 -11.16 2.29
CA LYS A 205 14.86 -12.62 2.34
C LYS A 205 13.38 -12.97 2.17
N GLU A 206 12.50 -12.22 2.80
CA GLU A 206 11.06 -12.43 2.76
C GLU A 206 10.49 -12.04 1.40
N ARG A 207 11.02 -10.97 0.78
CA ARG A 207 10.61 -10.46 -0.53
C ARG A 207 11.19 -11.25 -1.71
N LYS A 208 12.02 -12.25 -1.48
CA LYS A 208 12.66 -13.02 -2.57
C LYS A 208 11.66 -13.60 -3.58
N LEU A 209 10.53 -14.12 -3.12
CA LEU A 209 9.48 -14.63 -4.01
C LEU A 209 8.82 -13.50 -4.80
N ASP A 210 8.58 -12.37 -4.14
CA ASP A 210 7.98 -11.18 -4.74
C ASP A 210 8.91 -10.59 -5.81
N ILE A 211 10.19 -10.43 -5.50
CA ILE A 211 11.22 -9.95 -6.44
C ILE A 211 11.31 -10.86 -7.66
N ASN A 212 11.33 -12.17 -7.47
CA ASN A 212 11.37 -13.14 -8.57
C ASN A 212 10.10 -13.09 -9.43
N TYR A 213 8.93 -12.93 -8.79
CA TYR A 213 7.68 -12.74 -9.51
C TYR A 213 7.72 -11.47 -10.37
N MET A 214 8.15 -10.35 -9.80
CA MET A 214 8.24 -9.08 -10.52
C MET A 214 9.22 -9.15 -11.69
N LYS A 215 10.41 -9.74 -11.49
CA LYS A 215 11.41 -9.95 -12.57
C LYS A 215 10.85 -10.77 -13.73
N ARG A 216 10.02 -11.78 -13.43
CA ARG A 216 9.44 -12.66 -14.46
C ARG A 216 8.24 -12.03 -15.16
N LYS A 217 7.33 -11.43 -14.38
CA LYS A 217 6.03 -10.93 -14.89
C LYS A 217 6.15 -9.51 -15.45
N PHE A 218 7.04 -8.69 -14.88
CA PHE A 218 7.28 -7.30 -15.25
C PHE A 218 8.79 -7.02 -15.37
N PRO A 219 9.46 -7.53 -16.41
CA PRO A 219 10.92 -7.49 -16.52
C PRO A 219 11.52 -6.08 -16.56
N GLN A 220 10.71 -5.05 -16.90
CA GLN A 220 11.11 -3.64 -16.88
C GLN A 220 11.06 -3.00 -15.48
N THR A 221 10.75 -3.76 -14.42
CA THR A 221 10.68 -3.24 -13.05
C THR A 221 12.04 -2.72 -12.60
N LYS A 222 12.08 -1.51 -12.06
CA LYS A 222 13.23 -0.96 -11.34
C LYS A 222 13.13 -1.34 -9.87
N PHE A 223 14.20 -1.93 -9.34
CA PHE A 223 14.27 -2.36 -7.94
C PHE A 223 15.11 -1.37 -7.14
N GLU A 224 14.63 -1.01 -5.95
CA GLU A 224 15.34 -0.15 -5.00
C GLU A 224 15.34 -0.77 -3.63
N VAL A 225 16.53 -0.91 -3.04
CA VAL A 225 16.72 -1.41 -1.67
C VAL A 225 16.84 -0.22 -0.74
N LEU A 226 16.03 -0.20 0.31
CA LEU A 226 15.99 0.86 1.30
C LEU A 226 16.84 0.45 2.51
N PRO A 227 18.07 0.98 2.65
CA PRO A 227 18.99 0.54 3.69
C PRO A 227 18.51 0.97 5.07
N LYS A 228 18.75 0.11 6.06
CA LYS A 228 18.46 0.38 7.49
C LYS A 228 16.99 0.75 7.77
N LEU A 229 16.07 0.21 6.98
CA LEU A 229 14.64 0.35 7.19
C LEU A 229 13.99 -1.02 7.39
N GLY A 230 12.89 -1.01 8.14
CA GLY A 230 11.94 -2.10 8.26
C GLY A 230 10.74 -1.91 7.33
N HIS A 231 9.80 -2.86 7.40
CA HIS A 231 8.56 -2.83 6.62
C HIS A 231 7.75 -1.54 6.87
N ALA A 232 7.34 -0.88 5.79
CA ALA A 232 6.56 0.38 5.84
C ALA A 232 7.26 1.55 6.55
N GLY A 233 8.57 1.48 6.80
CA GLY A 233 9.30 2.51 7.54
C GLY A 233 9.68 3.74 6.72
N LEU A 234 9.70 3.69 5.39
CA LEU A 234 10.20 4.78 4.55
C LEU A 234 9.46 6.09 4.79
N VAL A 235 8.14 6.08 4.70
CA VAL A 235 7.29 7.28 4.85
C VAL A 235 7.38 7.87 6.26
N LEU A 236 7.34 7.03 7.29
CA LEU A 236 7.28 7.49 8.68
C LEU A 236 8.64 7.89 9.23
N LEU A 237 9.70 7.12 8.91
CA LEU A 237 11.03 7.27 9.53
C LEU A 237 11.99 8.09 8.67
N LYS A 238 11.72 8.24 7.36
CA LYS A 238 12.56 8.95 6.39
C LYS A 238 11.73 9.77 5.39
N PRO A 239 10.84 10.67 5.88
CA PRO A 239 9.91 11.40 5.00
C PRO A 239 10.65 12.27 3.95
N GLU A 240 11.79 12.88 4.28
CA GLU A 240 12.59 13.68 3.34
C GLU A 240 13.19 12.79 2.24
N LEU A 241 13.68 11.60 2.60
CA LEU A 241 14.18 10.64 1.62
C LEU A 241 13.05 10.17 0.69
N PHE A 242 11.85 9.91 1.24
CA PHE A 242 10.69 9.58 0.42
C PHE A 242 10.39 10.68 -0.60
N ALA A 243 10.32 11.94 -0.18
CA ALA A 243 10.06 13.08 -1.06
C ALA A 243 11.16 13.20 -2.15
N GLU A 244 12.44 13.08 -1.77
CA GLU A 244 13.56 13.06 -2.71
C GLU A 244 13.45 11.93 -3.76
N MET A 245 13.05 10.74 -3.34
CA MET A 245 12.87 9.59 -4.25
C MET A 245 11.72 9.83 -5.23
N ILE A 246 10.63 10.47 -4.79
CA ILE A 246 9.52 10.88 -5.66
C ILE A 246 9.99 11.92 -6.68
N ASP A 247 10.75 12.92 -6.27
CA ASP A 247 11.26 13.98 -7.15
C ASP A 247 12.24 13.43 -8.22
N LYS A 248 12.99 12.39 -7.89
CA LYS A 248 13.93 11.71 -8.79
C LYS A 248 13.30 10.75 -9.79
N LEU A 249 12.00 10.56 -9.80
CA LEU A 249 11.34 9.65 -10.77
C LEU A 249 11.44 10.14 -12.22
N GLY A 250 11.60 11.43 -12.47
CA GLY A 250 11.84 12.04 -13.77
C GLY A 250 10.60 12.53 -14.50
#